data_7d7379bc6f3e14c0da7a9474372d7f18
#
_entry.id   7d7379bc6f3e14c0da7a9474372d7f18
#
_cell.length_a   1.000
_cell.length_b   1.000
_cell.length_c   1.000
_cell.angle_alpha   90.00
_cell.angle_beta   90.00
_cell.angle_gamma   90.00
#
_symmetry.space_group_name_H-M   'P 1'
#
loop_
_entity.id
_entity.type
_entity.pdbx_description
1 polymer ?
#
loop_
_entity_poly.entity_id
_entity_poly.type
_entity_poly.pdbx_seq_one_letter_code
_entity_poly.pdbx_strand_id
1 'polypeptide(L)'
;GTKPLTLEGDLAERMLEGAHRFLDRKLAETLVRRSNHWEKGLSSPKNKEAFLDDNRKELARIIGVTDERISFESLSLMSTTTRPAKVATGSGYEILAVRWPVLKGVFGEGLLLQPTGRKPVANVIAIPDADQSPEDIAGLTTRILPAGQFARRLAESGCRVIVPALVGRNVRVQSERRKGIKISDREFLHRSAFLMGRTLQ
;
A
#
# COMPACT_ATOMS: atom_id res chain seq x y z
N GLY A 1 -34.97 -36.26 -20.45
CA GLY A 1 -34.69 -36.49 -19.02
C GLY A 1 -33.25 -36.22 -18.72
N THR A 2 -32.94 -35.67 -17.53
CA THR A 2 -31.58 -35.47 -17.03
C THR A 2 -30.98 -36.80 -16.56
N LYS A 3 -29.66 -36.98 -16.77
CA LYS A 3 -28.97 -38.14 -16.21
C LYS A 3 -28.79 -37.99 -14.71
N PRO A 4 -28.79 -39.06 -13.91
CA PRO A 4 -28.49 -39.00 -12.48
C PRO A 4 -27.08 -38.44 -12.26
N LEU A 5 -26.92 -37.68 -11.20
CA LEU A 5 -25.62 -37.22 -10.77
C LEU A 5 -24.84 -38.39 -10.15
N THR A 6 -23.74 -38.79 -10.78
CA THR A 6 -22.89 -39.90 -10.34
C THR A 6 -21.58 -39.45 -9.70
N LEU A 7 -21.41 -38.13 -9.52
CA LEU A 7 -20.21 -37.54 -8.89
C LEU A 7 -20.28 -37.76 -7.36
N GLU A 8 -19.25 -38.39 -6.82
CA GLU A 8 -19.07 -38.58 -5.38
C GLU A 8 -18.21 -37.47 -4.78
N GLY A 9 -18.34 -37.24 -3.46
CA GLY A 9 -17.60 -36.24 -2.69
C GLY A 9 -18.29 -34.86 -2.63
N ASP A 10 -17.58 -33.87 -2.09
CA ASP A 10 -18.07 -32.51 -1.99
C ASP A 10 -18.04 -31.80 -3.35
N LEU A 11 -19.20 -31.46 -3.85
CA LEU A 11 -19.35 -30.80 -5.16
C LEU A 11 -18.83 -29.37 -5.14
N ALA A 12 -18.92 -28.67 -4.01
CA ALA A 12 -18.41 -27.29 -3.86
C ALA A 12 -16.88 -27.29 -3.91
N GLU A 13 -16.23 -28.24 -3.25
CA GLU A 13 -14.78 -28.42 -3.29
C GLU A 13 -14.31 -28.72 -4.73
N ARG A 14 -14.98 -29.64 -5.42
CA ARG A 14 -14.68 -29.96 -6.84
C ARG A 14 -14.81 -28.75 -7.77
N MET A 15 -15.83 -27.93 -7.54
CA MET A 15 -16.00 -26.67 -8.31
C MET A 15 -14.85 -25.72 -8.05
N LEU A 16 -14.45 -25.55 -6.79
CA LEU A 16 -13.31 -24.69 -6.40
C LEU A 16 -12.00 -25.17 -7.02
N GLU A 17 -11.70 -26.46 -6.93
CA GLU A 17 -10.54 -27.05 -7.59
C GLU A 17 -10.57 -26.88 -9.10
N GLY A 18 -11.73 -27.01 -9.72
CA GLY A 18 -11.91 -26.76 -11.17
C GLY A 18 -11.59 -25.31 -11.53
N ALA A 19 -12.05 -24.36 -10.73
CA ALA A 19 -11.75 -22.94 -10.88
C ALA A 19 -10.25 -22.66 -10.71
N HIS A 20 -9.59 -23.26 -9.71
CA HIS A 20 -8.15 -23.12 -9.50
C HIS A 20 -7.36 -23.64 -10.70
N ARG A 21 -7.63 -24.87 -11.17
CA ARG A 21 -6.97 -25.44 -12.37
C ARG A 21 -7.16 -24.58 -13.62
N PHE A 22 -8.34 -23.98 -13.78
CA PHE A 22 -8.59 -23.04 -14.88
C PHE A 22 -7.72 -21.80 -14.77
N LEU A 23 -7.66 -21.17 -13.57
CA LEU A 23 -6.87 -19.97 -13.34
C LEU A 23 -5.37 -20.23 -13.49
N ASP A 24 -4.85 -21.33 -12.96
CA ASP A 24 -3.44 -21.71 -13.08
C ASP A 24 -3.03 -21.89 -14.55
N ARG A 25 -3.87 -22.54 -15.35
CA ARG A 25 -3.64 -22.64 -16.79
C ARG A 25 -3.63 -21.27 -17.46
N LYS A 26 -4.57 -20.37 -17.09
CA LYS A 26 -4.61 -18.99 -17.61
C LYS A 26 -3.38 -18.20 -17.23
N LEU A 27 -2.91 -18.34 -15.99
CA LEU A 27 -1.66 -17.70 -15.54
C LEU A 27 -0.46 -18.20 -16.35
N ALA A 28 -0.34 -19.51 -16.57
CA ALA A 28 0.74 -20.06 -17.39
C ALA A 28 0.70 -19.54 -18.83
N GLU A 29 -0.47 -19.47 -19.45
CA GLU A 29 -0.66 -18.91 -20.81
C GLU A 29 -0.24 -17.42 -20.87
N THR A 30 -0.35 -16.66 -19.76
CA THR A 30 0.00 -15.23 -19.76
C THR A 30 1.50 -14.99 -19.85
N LEU A 31 2.34 -15.91 -19.41
CA LEU A 31 3.80 -15.75 -19.44
C LEU A 31 4.31 -15.49 -20.87
N VAL A 32 3.90 -16.33 -21.82
CA VAL A 32 4.29 -16.19 -23.24
C VAL A 32 3.72 -14.90 -23.83
N ARG A 33 2.46 -14.58 -23.55
CA ARG A 33 1.85 -13.33 -24.06
C ARG A 33 2.54 -12.08 -23.51
N ARG A 34 2.96 -12.09 -22.24
CA ARG A 34 3.71 -10.99 -21.63
C ARG A 34 5.06 -10.79 -22.30
N SER A 35 5.84 -11.86 -22.49
CA SER A 35 7.12 -11.79 -23.18
C SER A 35 6.97 -11.15 -24.55
N ASN A 36 6.08 -11.69 -25.37
CA ASN A 36 5.83 -11.18 -26.72
C ASN A 36 5.36 -9.71 -26.72
N HIS A 37 4.50 -9.32 -25.77
CA HIS A 37 4.02 -7.94 -25.64
C HIS A 37 5.17 -6.97 -25.35
N TRP A 38 6.03 -7.29 -24.38
CA TRP A 38 7.15 -6.46 -24.02
C TRP A 38 8.25 -6.42 -25.08
N GLU A 39 8.60 -7.56 -25.67
CA GLU A 39 9.58 -7.64 -26.75
C GLU A 39 9.15 -6.80 -27.94
N LYS A 40 7.91 -6.93 -28.37
CA LYS A 40 7.35 -6.14 -29.48
C LYS A 40 7.31 -4.65 -29.17
N GLY A 41 6.89 -4.28 -27.97
CA GLY A 41 6.76 -2.87 -27.57
C GLY A 41 8.09 -2.17 -27.37
N LEU A 42 9.11 -2.89 -26.92
CA LEU A 42 10.44 -2.34 -26.66
C LEU A 42 11.40 -2.43 -27.88
N SER A 43 11.04 -3.15 -28.93
CA SER A 43 11.88 -3.35 -30.10
C SER A 43 12.11 -2.08 -30.94
N SER A 44 11.21 -1.08 -30.86
CA SER A 44 11.32 0.17 -31.61
C SER A 44 11.62 1.37 -30.69
N PRO A 45 12.81 1.98 -30.79
CA PRO A 45 13.15 3.17 -29.99
C PRO A 45 12.17 4.33 -30.19
N LYS A 46 11.62 4.50 -31.39
CA LYS A 46 10.70 5.59 -31.74
C LYS A 46 9.34 5.50 -31.01
N ASN A 47 8.88 4.28 -30.70
CA ASN A 47 7.58 4.07 -30.09
C ASN A 47 7.65 3.67 -28.61
N LYS A 48 8.86 3.57 -28.06
CA LYS A 48 9.08 3.07 -26.69
C LYS A 48 8.36 3.90 -25.63
N GLU A 49 8.45 5.23 -25.74
CA GLU A 49 7.84 6.17 -24.79
C GLU A 49 6.31 6.02 -24.79
N ALA A 50 5.70 6.07 -25.97
CA ALA A 50 4.24 5.89 -26.12
C ALA A 50 3.78 4.52 -25.61
N PHE A 51 4.52 3.46 -25.92
CA PHE A 51 4.24 2.12 -25.42
C PHE A 51 4.29 2.04 -23.88
N LEU A 52 5.30 2.66 -23.26
CA LEU A 52 5.41 2.70 -21.80
C LEU A 52 4.28 3.52 -21.17
N ASP A 53 3.88 4.62 -21.77
CA ASP A 53 2.78 5.43 -21.28
C ASP A 53 1.44 4.71 -21.33
N ASP A 54 1.16 3.99 -22.40
CA ASP A 54 -0.05 3.21 -22.52
C ASP A 54 -0.09 2.07 -21.47
N ASN A 55 1.05 1.41 -21.24
CA ASN A 55 1.16 0.39 -20.19
C ASN A 55 1.02 1.00 -18.78
N ARG A 56 1.51 2.22 -18.53
CA ARG A 56 1.31 2.92 -17.25
C ARG A 56 -0.16 3.27 -17.01
N LYS A 57 -0.85 3.75 -18.05
CA LYS A 57 -2.31 4.03 -17.98
C LYS A 57 -3.10 2.77 -17.69
N GLU A 58 -2.77 1.66 -18.38
CA GLU A 58 -3.43 0.39 -18.15
C GLU A 58 -3.13 -0.17 -16.74
N LEU A 59 -1.90 -0.06 -16.27
CA LEU A 59 -1.55 -0.40 -14.89
C LEU A 59 -2.35 0.44 -13.89
N ALA A 60 -2.41 1.76 -14.09
CA ALA A 60 -3.19 2.65 -13.22
C ALA A 60 -4.67 2.23 -13.16
N ARG A 61 -5.26 1.87 -14.31
CA ARG A 61 -6.62 1.34 -14.39
C ARG A 61 -6.80 0.03 -13.63
N ILE A 62 -5.86 -0.91 -13.80
CA ILE A 62 -5.91 -2.24 -13.14
C ILE A 62 -5.79 -2.11 -11.62
N ILE A 63 -4.88 -1.25 -11.13
CA ILE A 63 -4.70 -1.02 -9.69
C ILE A 63 -5.65 0.04 -9.13
N GLY A 64 -6.60 0.53 -9.93
CA GLY A 64 -7.65 1.46 -9.49
C GLY A 64 -7.17 2.87 -9.12
N VAL A 65 -6.05 3.31 -9.66
CA VAL A 65 -5.55 4.70 -9.52
C VAL A 65 -6.27 5.57 -10.54
N THR A 66 -7.49 5.97 -10.23
CA THR A 66 -8.38 6.72 -11.13
C THR A 66 -8.64 8.15 -10.67
N ASP A 67 -8.40 8.43 -9.39
CA ASP A 67 -8.66 9.75 -8.82
C ASP A 67 -7.42 10.65 -8.94
N GLU A 68 -7.66 11.92 -9.26
CA GLU A 68 -6.59 12.92 -9.37
C GLU A 68 -6.00 13.23 -8.00
N ARG A 69 -4.67 13.19 -7.92
CA ARG A 69 -3.92 13.51 -6.69
C ARG A 69 -3.87 15.02 -6.50
N ILE A 70 -4.02 15.47 -5.25
CA ILE A 70 -3.85 16.87 -4.90
C ILE A 70 -2.37 17.20 -4.81
N SER A 71 -1.94 18.21 -5.59
CA SER A 71 -0.59 18.74 -5.46
C SER A 71 -0.42 19.50 -4.15
N PHE A 72 0.75 19.40 -3.55
CA PHE A 72 1.12 20.13 -2.34
C PHE A 72 2.62 20.46 -2.36
N GLU A 73 2.99 21.57 -1.74
CA GLU A 73 4.39 22.03 -1.71
C GLU A 73 5.13 21.54 -0.45
N SER A 74 4.43 21.39 0.66
CA SER A 74 5.04 21.02 1.94
C SER A 74 4.12 20.15 2.80
N LEU A 75 4.74 19.39 3.71
CA LEU A 75 4.03 18.63 4.72
C LEU A 75 3.50 19.58 5.80
N SER A 76 2.29 19.34 6.28
CA SER A 76 1.74 20.03 7.44
C SER A 76 2.17 19.32 8.72
N LEU A 77 2.62 20.09 9.71
CA LEU A 77 2.91 19.56 11.05
C LEU A 77 1.59 19.31 11.81
N MET A 78 1.51 18.16 12.44
CA MET A 78 0.36 17.78 13.26
C MET A 78 0.62 18.15 14.73
N SER A 79 0.04 19.24 15.17
CA SER A 79 0.11 19.68 16.58
C SER A 79 -1.26 20.07 17.10
N THR A 80 -1.41 20.00 18.42
CA THR A 80 -2.56 20.54 19.16
C THR A 80 -2.05 21.45 20.28
N THR A 81 -2.93 22.11 20.99
CA THR A 81 -2.57 22.94 22.16
C THR A 81 -1.89 22.14 23.27
N THR A 82 -2.09 20.81 23.30
CA THR A 82 -1.56 19.90 24.32
C THR A 82 -0.52 18.91 23.79
N ARG A 83 -0.36 18.80 22.46
CA ARG A 83 0.60 17.90 21.81
C ARG A 83 1.42 18.66 20.78
N PRO A 84 2.74 18.80 20.97
CA PRO A 84 3.62 19.35 19.95
C PRO A 84 3.72 18.38 18.77
N ALA A 85 4.04 18.91 17.58
CA ALA A 85 4.31 18.08 16.40
C ALA A 85 5.57 17.23 16.57
N LYS A 86 6.52 17.67 17.38
CA LYS A 86 7.72 16.90 17.72
C LYS A 86 7.34 15.76 18.66
N VAL A 87 7.49 14.53 18.17
CA VAL A 87 7.17 13.30 18.90
C VAL A 87 8.36 12.81 19.71
N ALA A 88 9.56 12.91 19.12
CA ALA A 88 10.80 12.47 19.77
C ALA A 88 12.03 13.11 19.13
N THR A 89 13.19 12.88 19.74
CA THR A 89 14.51 13.25 19.23
C THR A 89 15.40 12.02 19.24
N GLY A 90 16.06 11.75 18.12
CA GLY A 90 17.07 10.71 17.99
C GLY A 90 18.47 11.30 17.88
N SER A 91 19.47 10.43 17.60
CA SER A 91 20.85 10.86 17.41
C SER A 91 21.04 11.58 16.07
N GLY A 92 21.05 12.93 16.11
CA GLY A 92 21.22 13.78 14.94
C GLY A 92 19.96 13.96 14.06
N TYR A 93 18.80 13.63 14.57
CA TYR A 93 17.50 13.89 13.92
C TYR A 93 16.38 14.08 14.94
N GLU A 94 15.28 14.66 14.47
CA GLU A 94 14.02 14.75 15.24
C GLU A 94 12.91 14.02 14.48
N ILE A 95 11.89 13.58 15.23
CA ILE A 95 10.72 12.89 14.69
C ILE A 95 9.52 13.80 14.84
N LEU A 96 8.86 14.09 13.74
CA LEU A 96 7.72 14.99 13.65
C LEU A 96 6.48 14.25 13.16
N ALA A 97 5.33 14.50 13.77
CA ALA A 97 4.05 14.04 13.24
C ALA A 97 3.63 14.95 12.08
N VAL A 98 3.33 14.36 10.92
CA VAL A 98 3.06 15.09 9.68
C VAL A 98 1.82 14.57 8.96
N ARG A 99 1.26 15.46 8.15
CA ARG A 99 0.07 15.22 7.34
C ARG A 99 0.25 15.86 5.96
N TRP A 100 -0.34 15.25 4.94
CA TRP A 100 -0.36 15.78 3.56
C TRP A 100 -1.68 15.45 2.87
N PRO A 101 -2.17 16.30 1.94
CA PRO A 101 -3.34 15.97 1.14
C PRO A 101 -2.99 14.87 0.13
N VAL A 102 -3.92 13.98 -0.12
CA VAL A 102 -3.78 12.90 -1.13
C VAL A 102 -4.86 13.05 -2.19
N LEU A 103 -6.13 13.01 -1.78
CA LEU A 103 -7.31 13.21 -2.61
C LEU A 103 -8.20 14.25 -1.94
N LYS A 104 -9.20 14.76 -2.65
CA LYS A 104 -10.16 15.71 -2.06
C LYS A 104 -10.82 15.11 -0.82
N GLY A 105 -10.52 15.70 0.35
CA GLY A 105 -11.04 15.23 1.64
C GLY A 105 -10.30 14.01 2.22
N VAL A 106 -9.25 13.50 1.55
CA VAL A 106 -8.44 12.38 2.04
C VAL A 106 -7.01 12.83 2.26
N PHE A 107 -6.49 12.52 3.42
CA PHE A 107 -5.14 12.90 3.85
C PHE A 107 -4.31 11.67 4.17
N GLY A 108 -3.02 11.73 3.83
CA GLY A 108 -2.01 10.84 4.38
C GLY A 108 -1.44 11.43 5.67
N GLU A 109 -1.12 10.59 6.62
CA GLU A 109 -0.50 10.94 7.90
C GLU A 109 0.68 10.01 8.18
N GLY A 110 1.60 10.44 9.01
CA GLY A 110 2.74 9.62 9.37
C GLY A 110 3.80 10.37 10.15
N LEU A 111 5.00 9.84 10.16
CA LEU A 111 6.16 10.41 10.82
C LEU A 111 7.17 10.93 9.81
N LEU A 112 7.76 12.09 10.08
CA LEU A 112 8.92 12.62 9.38
C LEU A 112 10.12 12.57 10.32
N LEU A 113 11.15 11.80 9.96
CA LEU A 113 12.43 11.78 10.62
C LEU A 113 13.34 12.78 9.90
N GLN A 114 13.56 13.94 10.53
CA GLN A 114 14.25 15.08 9.94
C GLN A 114 15.64 15.22 10.56
N PRO A 115 16.73 15.11 9.77
CA PRO A 115 18.07 15.42 10.25
C PRO A 115 18.19 16.84 10.81
N THR A 116 18.93 16.97 11.92
CA THR A 116 19.21 18.24 12.56
C THR A 116 20.67 18.66 12.34
N GLY A 117 20.90 19.96 12.17
CA GLY A 117 22.26 20.51 12.03
C GLY A 117 22.99 20.22 10.71
N ARG A 118 22.36 19.49 9.78
CA ARG A 118 22.94 19.17 8.46
C ARG A 118 21.87 19.02 7.38
N LYS A 119 22.28 19.18 6.11
CA LYS A 119 21.41 18.85 4.98
C LYS A 119 21.20 17.34 4.91
N PRO A 120 19.99 16.86 4.55
CA PRO A 120 19.75 15.44 4.32
C PRO A 120 20.64 14.87 3.22
N VAL A 121 21.19 13.67 3.43
CA VAL A 121 21.96 12.94 2.42
C VAL A 121 21.04 12.45 1.30
N ALA A 122 19.82 12.03 1.65
CA ALA A 122 18.78 11.60 0.72
C ALA A 122 17.39 11.80 1.33
N ASN A 123 16.36 11.81 0.48
CA ASN A 123 14.97 11.75 0.89
C ASN A 123 14.45 10.34 0.63
N VAL A 124 13.88 9.70 1.65
CA VAL A 124 13.42 8.30 1.60
C VAL A 124 11.98 8.19 2.09
N ILE A 125 11.18 7.41 1.40
CA ILE A 125 9.86 6.97 1.89
C ILE A 125 10.06 5.54 2.43
N ALA A 126 9.92 5.38 3.74
CA ALA A 126 10.04 4.09 4.42
C ALA A 126 8.64 3.53 4.69
N ILE A 127 8.23 2.55 3.92
CA ILE A 127 6.88 1.97 4.02
C ILE A 127 6.92 0.81 5.02
N PRO A 128 6.14 0.88 6.13
CA PRO A 128 6.04 -0.23 7.08
C PRO A 128 5.38 -1.45 6.43
N ASP A 129 5.57 -2.63 7.00
CA ASP A 129 4.72 -3.77 6.69
C ASP A 129 3.28 -3.49 7.16
N ALA A 130 2.31 -4.18 6.56
CA ALA A 130 0.89 -3.94 6.80
C ALA A 130 0.45 -4.09 8.27
N ASP A 131 1.22 -4.82 9.07
CA ASP A 131 0.97 -5.05 10.50
C ASP A 131 1.87 -4.19 11.41
N GLN A 132 2.71 -3.33 10.84
CA GLN A 132 3.61 -2.42 11.55
C GLN A 132 3.05 -1.00 11.51
N SER A 133 3.28 -0.27 12.59
CA SER A 133 3.02 1.17 12.63
C SER A 133 4.28 1.97 12.24
N PRO A 134 4.13 3.25 11.88
CA PRO A 134 5.28 4.13 11.70
C PRO A 134 6.21 4.18 12.91
N GLU A 135 5.65 4.12 14.11
CA GLU A 135 6.36 4.12 15.38
C GLU A 135 7.26 2.90 15.54
N ASP A 136 6.81 1.73 15.03
CA ASP A 136 7.58 0.50 15.12
C ASP A 136 8.90 0.62 14.34
N ILE A 137 8.86 1.02 13.08
CA ILE A 137 10.06 1.13 12.24
C ILE A 137 10.88 2.40 12.49
N ALA A 138 10.28 3.40 13.14
CA ALA A 138 10.98 4.58 13.63
C ALA A 138 11.70 4.36 14.99
N GLY A 139 11.49 3.20 15.62
CA GLY A 139 12.12 2.84 16.88
C GLY A 139 11.51 3.51 18.11
N LEU A 140 10.25 3.93 18.03
CA LEU A 140 9.49 4.51 19.15
C LEU A 140 8.77 3.44 19.99
N THR A 141 8.76 2.20 19.52
CA THR A 141 8.19 1.05 20.22
C THR A 141 9.21 -0.09 20.29
N THR A 142 8.93 -1.08 21.12
CA THR A 142 9.75 -2.31 21.26
C THR A 142 9.17 -3.51 20.51
N ARG A 143 8.16 -3.31 19.65
CA ARG A 143 7.47 -4.40 18.94
C ARG A 143 8.35 -5.13 17.95
N ILE A 144 9.32 -4.45 17.37
CA ILE A 144 10.27 -5.05 16.44
C ILE A 144 11.70 -4.87 16.94
N LEU A 145 12.57 -5.81 16.56
CA LEU A 145 13.99 -5.75 16.91
C LEU A 145 14.66 -4.52 16.28
N PRO A 146 15.74 -3.96 16.90
CA PRO A 146 16.47 -2.81 16.35
C PRO A 146 16.92 -2.97 14.90
N ALA A 147 17.24 -4.19 14.47
CA ALA A 147 17.60 -4.49 13.09
C ALA A 147 16.46 -4.23 12.10
N GLY A 148 15.21 -4.41 12.52
CA GLY A 148 14.00 -4.13 11.73
C GLY A 148 13.56 -2.66 11.74
N GLN A 149 14.14 -1.81 12.60
CA GLN A 149 13.81 -0.38 12.69
C GLN A 149 14.52 0.41 11.58
N PHE A 150 14.22 0.07 10.32
CA PHE A 150 14.99 0.58 9.18
C PHE A 150 14.78 2.08 8.94
N ALA A 151 13.62 2.66 9.25
CA ALA A 151 13.41 4.11 9.16
C ALA A 151 14.33 4.87 10.14
N ARG A 152 14.46 4.38 11.38
CA ARG A 152 15.42 4.88 12.36
C ARG A 152 16.87 4.82 11.82
N ARG A 153 17.28 3.67 11.33
CA ARG A 153 18.65 3.45 10.81
C ARG A 153 18.99 4.38 9.63
N LEU A 154 18.02 4.61 8.74
CA LEU A 154 18.17 5.57 7.64
C LEU A 154 18.32 7.00 8.17
N ALA A 155 17.55 7.39 9.17
CA ALA A 155 17.66 8.73 9.78
C ALA A 155 19.01 8.91 10.51
N GLU A 156 19.48 7.92 11.25
CA GLU A 156 20.82 7.89 11.88
C GLU A 156 21.92 8.03 10.83
N SER A 157 21.73 7.47 9.63
CA SER A 157 22.66 7.64 8.48
C SER A 157 22.54 9.01 7.80
N GLY A 158 21.64 9.88 8.25
CA GLY A 158 21.46 11.26 7.77
C GLY A 158 20.45 11.43 6.66
N CYS A 159 19.63 10.44 6.37
CA CYS A 159 18.51 10.58 5.44
C CYS A 159 17.35 11.36 6.10
N ARG A 160 16.62 12.12 5.30
CA ARG A 160 15.28 12.57 5.65
C ARG A 160 14.33 11.43 5.31
N VAL A 161 13.56 10.94 6.28
CA VAL A 161 12.71 9.76 6.09
C VAL A 161 11.26 10.12 6.41
N ILE A 162 10.35 9.86 5.47
CA ILE A 162 8.91 9.90 5.72
C ILE A 162 8.40 8.47 5.88
N VAL A 163 7.62 8.24 6.93
CA VAL A 163 7.03 6.95 7.25
C VAL A 163 5.51 7.10 7.25
N PRO A 164 4.80 6.67 6.20
CA PRO A 164 3.35 6.79 6.15
C PRO A 164 2.68 5.79 7.10
N ALA A 165 1.57 6.21 7.72
CA ALA A 165 0.66 5.31 8.38
C ALA A 165 -0.16 4.56 7.33
N LEU A 166 -0.17 3.23 7.40
CA LEU A 166 -0.95 2.38 6.51
C LEU A 166 -2.31 2.06 7.14
N VAL A 167 -3.30 1.78 6.29
CA VAL A 167 -4.58 1.26 6.76
C VAL A 167 -4.35 -0.09 7.41
N GLY A 168 -4.67 -0.17 8.70
CA GLY A 168 -4.38 -1.35 9.52
C GLY A 168 -5.19 -2.59 9.13
N ARG A 169 -4.63 -3.77 9.43
CA ARG A 169 -5.32 -5.06 9.32
C ARG A 169 -6.10 -5.42 10.58
N ASN A 170 -6.07 -4.56 11.60
CA ASN A 170 -6.78 -4.80 12.84
C ASN A 170 -8.27 -5.00 12.60
N VAL A 171 -8.80 -6.08 13.15
CA VAL A 171 -10.23 -6.38 13.08
C VAL A 171 -10.96 -5.50 14.08
N ARG A 172 -11.87 -4.66 13.60
CA ARG A 172 -12.79 -3.90 14.46
C ARG A 172 -14.20 -4.47 14.33
N VAL A 173 -14.92 -4.52 15.44
CA VAL A 173 -16.36 -4.80 15.40
C VAL A 173 -17.04 -3.54 14.89
N GLN A 174 -17.44 -3.55 13.63
CA GLN A 174 -18.11 -2.42 13.03
C GLN A 174 -19.57 -2.34 13.49
N SER A 175 -19.88 -1.28 14.20
CA SER A 175 -21.16 -0.73 14.60
C SER A 175 -22.28 -1.71 15.03
N GLU A 176 -23.17 -1.26 15.90
CA GLU A 176 -24.32 -2.00 16.38
C GLU A 176 -25.27 -2.52 15.27
N ARG A 177 -25.29 -1.87 14.09
CA ARG A 177 -26.10 -2.30 12.95
C ARG A 177 -25.60 -3.58 12.26
N ARG A 178 -24.32 -3.98 12.48
CA ARG A 178 -23.70 -5.16 11.88
C ARG A 178 -23.11 -6.08 12.93
N LYS A 179 -23.88 -6.35 13.98
CA LYS A 179 -23.50 -7.29 15.06
C LYS A 179 -23.02 -8.61 14.46
N GLY A 180 -21.76 -8.98 14.74
CA GLY A 180 -21.17 -10.26 14.38
C GLY A 180 -20.24 -10.28 13.17
N ILE A 181 -20.18 -9.24 12.33
CA ILE A 181 -19.23 -9.19 11.20
C ILE A 181 -17.90 -8.62 11.69
N LYS A 182 -16.89 -9.48 11.77
CA LYS A 182 -15.51 -9.09 12.07
C LYS A 182 -14.76 -8.90 10.76
N ILE A 183 -14.54 -7.65 10.35
CA ILE A 183 -13.73 -7.30 9.18
C ILE A 183 -12.66 -6.29 9.58
N SER A 184 -11.52 -6.31 8.91
CA SER A 184 -10.51 -5.28 9.09
C SER A 184 -10.94 -3.97 8.41
N ASP A 185 -10.40 -2.83 8.86
CA ASP A 185 -10.61 -1.54 8.21
C ASP A 185 -10.18 -1.61 6.73
N ARG A 186 -9.10 -2.32 6.46
CA ARG A 186 -8.56 -2.56 5.11
C ARG A 186 -9.55 -3.32 4.23
N GLU A 187 -10.15 -4.39 4.74
CA GLU A 187 -11.16 -5.17 4.01
C GLU A 187 -12.42 -4.33 3.75
N PHE A 188 -12.87 -3.57 4.73
CA PHE A 188 -14.02 -2.69 4.58
C PHE A 188 -13.83 -1.66 3.46
N LEU A 189 -12.69 -0.98 3.46
CA LEU A 189 -12.35 -0.01 2.42
C LEU A 189 -12.18 -0.69 1.06
N HIS A 190 -11.51 -1.85 1.01
CA HIS A 190 -11.32 -2.59 -0.23
C HIS A 190 -12.64 -2.97 -0.87
N ARG A 191 -13.58 -3.53 -0.12
CA ARG A 191 -14.90 -3.91 -0.65
C ARG A 191 -15.64 -2.73 -1.27
N SER A 192 -15.66 -1.60 -0.57
CA SER A 192 -16.31 -0.38 -1.06
C SER A 192 -15.60 0.23 -2.27
N ALA A 193 -14.27 0.26 -2.27
CA ALA A 193 -13.46 0.77 -3.36
C ALA A 193 -13.60 -0.09 -4.62
N PHE A 194 -13.55 -1.41 -4.48
CA PHE A 194 -13.64 -2.36 -5.58
C PHE A 194 -14.94 -2.21 -6.39
N LEU A 195 -16.07 -1.98 -5.72
CA LEU A 195 -17.36 -1.72 -6.37
C LEU A 195 -17.34 -0.46 -7.26
N MET A 196 -16.43 0.47 -7.00
CA MET A 196 -16.25 1.70 -7.77
C MET A 196 -15.04 1.65 -8.72
N GLY A 197 -14.49 0.46 -8.99
CA GLY A 197 -13.30 0.29 -9.83
C GLY A 197 -12.02 0.83 -9.22
N ARG A 198 -11.94 0.90 -7.91
CA ARG A 198 -10.78 1.37 -7.13
C ARG A 198 -10.21 0.26 -6.28
N THR A 199 -8.95 0.40 -5.86
CA THR A 199 -8.31 -0.49 -4.90
C THR A 199 -7.73 0.30 -3.72
N LEU A 200 -6.97 -0.37 -2.86
CA LEU A 200 -6.28 0.28 -1.73
C LEU A 200 -4.90 0.86 -2.10
N GLN A 201 -4.44 0.65 -3.32
CA GLN A 201 -3.17 1.19 -3.81
C GLN A 201 -3.26 2.68 -4.17
#